data_2c99cb56e0dfab5de1c0b793fb96512d
#
_entry.id   2c99cb56e0dfab5de1c0b793fb96512d
#
_cell.length_a   1.000
_cell.length_b   1.000
_cell.length_c   1.000
_cell.angle_alpha   90.00
_cell.angle_beta   90.00
_cell.angle_gamma   90.00
#
_symmetry.space_group_name_H-M   'P 1'
#
loop_
_entity.id
_entity.type
_entity.pdbx_description
1 polymer ?
#
loop_
_entity_poly.entity_id
_entity_poly.type
_entity_poly.pdbx_seq_one_letter_code
_entity_poly.pdbx_strand_id
1 'polypeptide(L)'
;MNMEEIYSQIILDHSRNQANKHELADADIKEPGHNPSCGDEIVLELKTDGEKIVDAAFTGDGCAISQAATSVMCDTIIGKSKEEAKEMADIYIRMIKREEVSDEELEKLGDAVAFINIQNMPQSCLLYTSLSGLAR
;
A
#
# COMPACT_ATOMS: atom_id res chain seq x y z
N MET A 1 -16.43 -0.54 -19.84
CA MET A 1 -15.12 -0.86 -19.25
C MET A 1 -15.20 -2.15 -18.48
N ASN A 2 -14.27 -3.06 -18.74
CA ASN A 2 -14.18 -4.27 -17.91
C ASN A 2 -13.31 -4.01 -16.68
N MET A 3 -13.30 -4.95 -15.75
CA MET A 3 -12.53 -4.79 -14.50
C MET A 3 -11.05 -4.63 -14.72
N GLU A 4 -10.50 -5.34 -15.71
CA GLU A 4 -9.08 -5.26 -16.03
C GLU A 4 -8.68 -3.85 -16.50
N GLU A 5 -9.52 -3.21 -17.29
CA GLU A 5 -9.29 -1.83 -17.74
C GLU A 5 -9.39 -0.85 -16.56
N ILE A 6 -10.34 -1.05 -15.66
CA ILE A 6 -10.50 -0.23 -14.47
C ILE A 6 -9.26 -0.35 -13.58
N TYR A 7 -8.78 -1.57 -13.36
CA TYR A 7 -7.58 -1.81 -12.55
C TYR A 7 -6.34 -1.17 -13.18
N SER A 8 -6.19 -1.30 -14.49
CA SER A 8 -5.07 -0.69 -15.20
C SER A 8 -5.09 0.84 -15.07
N GLN A 9 -6.28 1.43 -15.13
CA GLN A 9 -6.44 2.88 -14.99
C GLN A 9 -6.08 3.35 -13.58
N ILE A 10 -6.47 2.61 -12.55
CA ILE A 10 -6.12 2.92 -11.16
C ILE A 10 -4.61 2.93 -10.98
N ILE A 11 -3.93 1.90 -11.48
CA ILE A 11 -2.48 1.78 -11.37
C ILE A 11 -1.80 2.93 -12.11
N LEU A 12 -2.25 3.22 -13.32
CA LEU A 12 -1.68 4.27 -14.14
C LEU A 12 -1.83 5.65 -13.47
N ASP A 13 -3.01 5.94 -12.95
CA ASP A 13 -3.28 7.22 -12.29
C ASP A 13 -2.37 7.40 -11.08
N HIS A 14 -2.22 6.36 -10.25
CA HIS A 14 -1.35 6.44 -9.08
C HIS A 14 0.12 6.50 -9.43
N SER A 15 0.54 5.88 -10.53
CA SER A 15 1.94 5.94 -10.97
C SER A 15 2.32 7.35 -11.46
N ARG A 16 1.35 8.12 -11.93
CA ARG A 16 1.56 9.49 -12.42
C ARG A 16 1.32 10.55 -11.37
N ASN A 17 0.48 10.26 -10.39
CA ASN A 17 0.09 11.21 -9.36
C ASN A 17 1.08 11.16 -8.21
N GLN A 18 1.78 12.26 -7.96
CA GLN A 18 2.78 12.38 -6.91
C GLN A 18 2.22 12.96 -5.61
N ALA A 19 0.90 13.06 -5.48
CA ALA A 19 0.26 13.71 -4.33
C ALA A 19 0.63 13.06 -3.00
N ASN A 20 0.82 11.73 -2.97
CA ASN A 20 1.18 11.00 -1.76
C ASN A 20 2.70 10.86 -1.56
N LYS A 21 3.50 11.35 -2.52
CA LYS A 21 4.95 11.23 -2.46
C LYS A 21 5.57 12.52 -1.92
N HIS A 22 5.68 12.61 -0.61
CA HIS A 22 6.26 13.76 0.08
C HIS A 22 6.58 13.40 1.52
N GLU A 23 7.40 14.22 2.17
CA GLU A 23 7.65 14.09 3.59
C GLU A 23 6.41 14.54 4.37
N LEU A 24 6.14 13.86 5.46
CA LEU A 24 5.03 14.19 6.35
C LEU A 24 5.63 14.81 7.62
N ALA A 25 5.44 16.12 7.77
CA ALA A 25 6.13 16.90 8.82
C ALA A 25 5.87 16.39 10.24
N ASP A 26 4.68 15.92 10.51
CA ASP A 26 4.26 15.45 11.83
C ASP A 26 4.21 13.92 11.93
N ALA A 27 4.91 13.22 11.05
CA ALA A 27 4.92 11.77 11.08
C ALA A 27 5.48 11.24 12.39
N ASP A 28 4.72 10.39 13.05
CA ASP A 28 5.16 9.71 14.28
C ASP A 28 5.56 8.25 14.02
N ILE A 29 5.30 7.74 12.82
CA ILE A 29 5.73 6.41 12.39
C ILE A 29 6.41 6.53 11.03
N LYS A 30 7.59 5.94 10.90
CA LYS A 30 8.32 5.83 9.63
C LYS A 30 8.73 4.37 9.46
N GLU A 31 8.22 3.73 8.42
CA GLU A 31 8.48 2.32 8.13
C GLU A 31 9.21 2.19 6.79
N PRO A 32 10.49 1.79 6.82
CA PRO A 32 11.22 1.59 5.57
C PRO A 32 10.85 0.27 4.92
N GLY A 33 10.72 0.31 3.59
CA GLY A 33 10.60 -0.88 2.77
C GLY A 33 11.76 -0.86 1.77
N HIS A 34 12.58 -1.90 1.78
CA HIS A 34 13.76 -1.98 0.93
C HIS A 34 13.75 -3.29 0.15
N ASN A 35 13.90 -3.18 -1.16
CA ASN A 35 14.04 -4.34 -2.03
C ASN A 35 15.31 -4.20 -2.88
N PRO A 36 16.41 -4.84 -2.49
CA PRO A 36 17.66 -4.72 -3.23
C PRO A 36 17.60 -5.28 -4.64
N SER A 37 16.71 -6.24 -4.90
CA SER A 37 16.58 -6.84 -6.24
C SER A 37 16.08 -5.85 -7.28
N CYS A 38 15.24 -4.89 -6.87
CA CYS A 38 14.66 -3.88 -7.77
C CYS A 38 15.21 -2.49 -7.54
N GLY A 39 16.05 -2.32 -6.54
CA GLY A 39 16.53 -1.00 -6.15
C GLY A 39 15.47 -0.13 -5.51
N ASP A 40 14.39 -0.74 -5.01
CA ASP A 40 13.33 0.00 -4.34
C ASP A 40 13.75 0.37 -2.92
N GLU A 41 13.66 1.65 -2.59
CA GLU A 41 13.88 2.16 -1.24
C GLU A 41 12.78 3.16 -0.96
N ILE A 42 11.72 2.72 -0.30
CA ILE A 42 10.55 3.54 -0.01
C ILE A 42 10.35 3.58 1.49
N VAL A 43 10.07 4.77 2.01
CA VAL A 43 9.77 4.96 3.43
C VAL A 43 8.32 5.40 3.53
N LEU A 44 7.51 4.63 4.24
CA LEU A 44 6.13 4.97 4.55
C LEU A 44 6.12 5.85 5.80
N GLU A 45 5.49 7.01 5.72
CA GLU A 45 5.36 7.94 6.82
C GLU A 45 3.90 8.06 7.21
N LEU A 46 3.62 7.88 8.49
CA LEU A 46 2.25 7.91 9.01
C LEU A 46 2.14 8.90 10.16
N LYS A 47 1.01 9.57 10.21
CA LYS A 47 0.61 10.36 11.36
C LYS A 47 -0.58 9.66 12.00
N THR A 48 -0.50 9.43 13.31
CA THR A 48 -1.55 8.75 14.04
C THR A 48 -2.14 9.65 15.13
N ASP A 49 -3.37 9.36 15.50
CA ASP A 49 -4.05 9.97 16.63
C ASP A 49 -4.67 8.81 17.44
N GLY A 50 -3.96 8.40 18.49
CA GLY A 50 -4.31 7.19 19.22
C GLY A 50 -4.20 5.97 18.31
N GLU A 51 -5.31 5.27 18.10
CA GLU A 51 -5.35 4.07 17.27
C GLU A 51 -5.62 4.37 15.78
N LYS A 52 -5.95 5.62 15.44
CA LYS A 52 -6.30 5.97 14.06
C LYS A 52 -5.13 6.54 13.28
N ILE A 53 -5.08 6.18 12.00
CA ILE A 53 -4.16 6.78 11.03
C ILE A 53 -4.86 7.99 10.42
N VAL A 54 -4.34 9.19 10.67
CA VAL A 54 -4.98 10.43 10.21
C VAL A 54 -4.36 10.98 8.94
N ASP A 55 -3.11 10.58 8.65
CA ASP A 55 -2.47 10.96 7.40
C ASP A 55 -1.40 9.93 7.04
N ALA A 56 -1.05 9.85 5.75
CA ALA A 56 -0.07 8.92 5.24
C ALA A 56 0.60 9.50 3.99
N ALA A 57 1.89 9.26 3.87
CA ALA A 57 2.68 9.68 2.72
C ALA A 57 3.87 8.73 2.56
N PHE A 58 4.62 8.88 1.48
CA PHE A 58 5.84 8.09 1.30
C PHE A 58 6.92 8.93 0.64
N THR A 59 8.16 8.52 0.86
CA THR A 59 9.33 9.11 0.21
C THR A 59 10.20 7.98 -0.35
N GLY A 60 11.20 8.36 -1.13
CA GLY A 60 12.12 7.41 -1.72
C GLY A 60 11.80 7.10 -3.17
N ASP A 61 12.47 6.08 -3.71
CA ASP A 61 12.35 5.71 -5.12
C ASP A 61 12.09 4.21 -5.28
N GLY A 62 11.40 3.89 -6.36
CA GLY A 62 11.11 2.53 -6.73
C GLY A 62 10.53 2.51 -8.13
N CYS A 63 10.22 1.33 -8.65
CA CYS A 63 9.58 1.23 -9.96
C CYS A 63 8.18 1.83 -9.91
N ALA A 64 7.62 2.13 -11.10
CA ALA A 64 6.31 2.76 -11.20
C ALA A 64 5.22 1.97 -10.49
N ILE A 65 5.28 0.64 -10.55
CA ILE A 65 4.29 -0.22 -9.90
C ILE A 65 4.43 -0.18 -8.38
N SER A 66 5.66 -0.20 -7.86
CA SER A 66 5.91 -0.09 -6.42
C SER A 66 5.40 1.25 -5.87
N GLN A 67 5.66 2.33 -6.59
CA GLN A 67 5.18 3.65 -6.20
C GLN A 67 3.67 3.74 -6.26
N ALA A 68 3.05 3.18 -7.31
CA ALA A 68 1.60 3.15 -7.43
C ALA A 68 0.96 2.36 -6.29
N ALA A 69 1.51 1.19 -5.96
CA ALA A 69 1.00 0.36 -4.86
C ALA A 69 1.09 1.10 -3.52
N THR A 70 2.19 1.81 -3.28
CA THR A 70 2.38 2.58 -2.06
C THR A 70 1.40 3.75 -1.99
N SER A 71 1.19 4.44 -3.10
CA SER A 71 0.23 5.54 -3.19
C SER A 71 -1.20 5.08 -2.90
N VAL A 72 -1.60 3.96 -3.49
CA VAL A 72 -2.92 3.35 -3.21
C VAL A 72 -3.03 2.99 -1.73
N MET A 73 -1.98 2.42 -1.16
CA MET A 73 -1.96 2.07 0.26
C MET A 73 -2.19 3.31 1.13
N CYS A 74 -1.49 4.41 0.85
CA CYS A 74 -1.67 5.67 1.58
C CYS A 74 -3.13 6.12 1.57
N ASP A 75 -3.74 6.16 0.39
CA ASP A 75 -5.14 6.57 0.26
C ASP A 75 -6.09 5.65 1.01
N THR A 76 -5.78 4.37 1.04
CA THR A 76 -6.67 3.35 1.60
C THR A 76 -6.63 3.32 3.12
N ILE A 77 -5.47 3.57 3.73
CA ILE A 77 -5.33 3.45 5.19
C ILE A 77 -5.67 4.73 5.96
N ILE A 78 -5.72 5.88 5.31
CA ILE A 78 -6.11 7.13 5.97
C ILE A 78 -7.54 7.00 6.50
N GLY A 79 -7.73 7.32 7.77
CA GLY A 79 -9.02 7.19 8.45
C GLY A 79 -9.29 5.81 9.05
N LYS A 80 -8.38 4.86 8.85
CA LYS A 80 -8.50 3.51 9.42
C LYS A 80 -7.74 3.42 10.75
N SER A 81 -8.13 2.46 11.58
CA SER A 81 -7.34 2.14 12.76
C SER A 81 -6.07 1.37 12.35
N LYS A 82 -5.10 1.33 13.26
CA LYS A 82 -3.89 0.52 13.03
C LYS A 82 -4.24 -0.95 12.82
N GLU A 83 -5.22 -1.47 13.56
CA GLU A 83 -5.66 -2.84 13.41
C GLU A 83 -6.29 -3.10 12.05
N GLU A 84 -7.13 -2.18 11.58
CA GLU A 84 -7.74 -2.27 10.25
C GLU A 84 -6.67 -2.21 9.16
N ALA A 85 -5.69 -1.32 9.28
CA ALA A 85 -4.59 -1.23 8.33
C ALA A 85 -3.77 -2.52 8.30
N LYS A 86 -3.51 -3.10 9.45
CA LYS A 86 -2.82 -4.39 9.57
C LYS A 86 -3.61 -5.51 8.89
N GLU A 87 -4.91 -5.56 9.11
CA GLU A 87 -5.78 -6.55 8.46
C GLU A 87 -5.76 -6.40 6.95
N MET A 88 -5.83 -5.17 6.45
CA MET A 88 -5.76 -4.89 5.02
C MET A 88 -4.43 -5.34 4.43
N ALA A 89 -3.33 -5.06 5.14
CA ALA A 89 -2.00 -5.49 4.70
C ALA A 89 -1.91 -7.03 4.60
N ASP A 90 -2.45 -7.73 5.57
CA ASP A 90 -2.48 -9.19 5.56
C ASP A 90 -3.29 -9.73 4.38
N ILE A 91 -4.46 -9.17 4.12
CA ILE A 91 -5.31 -9.56 3.00
C ILE A 91 -4.59 -9.28 1.68
N TYR A 92 -3.96 -8.12 1.54
CA TYR A 92 -3.21 -7.76 0.34
C TYR A 92 -2.08 -8.75 0.07
N ILE A 93 -1.30 -9.09 1.10
CA ILE A 93 -0.19 -10.04 0.97
C ILE A 93 -0.71 -11.40 0.52
N ARG A 94 -1.80 -11.88 1.10
CA ARG A 94 -2.41 -13.16 0.70
C ARG A 94 -2.88 -13.11 -0.76
N MET A 95 -3.50 -12.00 -1.16
CA MET A 95 -3.94 -11.81 -2.54
C MET A 95 -2.78 -11.89 -3.52
N ILE A 96 -1.69 -11.20 -3.24
CA ILE A 96 -0.50 -11.18 -4.10
C ILE A 96 0.17 -12.57 -4.18
N LYS A 97 0.18 -13.30 -3.07
CA LYS A 97 0.73 -14.66 -3.03
C LYS A 97 -0.20 -15.71 -3.62
N ARG A 98 -1.35 -15.27 -4.11
CA ARG A 98 -2.37 -16.16 -4.69
C ARG A 98 -2.95 -17.16 -3.70
N GLU A 99 -2.98 -16.79 -2.44
CA GLU A 99 -3.67 -17.55 -1.40
C GLU A 99 -5.15 -17.23 -1.45
N GLU A 100 -5.96 -18.08 -0.84
CA GLU A 100 -7.41 -17.89 -0.83
C GLU A 100 -7.81 -16.62 -0.08
N VAL A 101 -8.61 -15.77 -0.75
CA VAL A 101 -9.14 -14.53 -0.19
C VAL A 101 -10.60 -14.45 -0.56
N SER A 102 -11.47 -14.21 0.41
CA SER A 102 -12.90 -14.10 0.18
C SER A 102 -13.27 -12.78 -0.49
N ASP A 103 -14.45 -12.71 -1.10
CA ASP A 103 -14.93 -11.45 -1.69
C ASP A 103 -15.10 -10.36 -0.65
N GLU A 104 -15.52 -10.69 0.56
CA GLU A 104 -15.64 -9.74 1.66
C GLU A 104 -14.28 -9.16 2.05
N GLU A 105 -13.25 -9.99 2.07
CA GLU A 105 -11.90 -9.55 2.35
C GLU A 105 -11.38 -8.63 1.25
N LEU A 106 -11.63 -8.97 -0.01
CA LEU A 106 -11.21 -8.13 -1.14
C LEU A 106 -11.87 -6.76 -1.10
N GLU A 107 -13.12 -6.67 -0.66
CA GLU A 107 -13.80 -5.39 -0.51
C GLU A 107 -13.08 -4.45 0.46
N LYS A 108 -12.44 -4.99 1.49
CA LYS A 108 -11.70 -4.20 2.46
C LYS A 108 -10.46 -3.53 1.88
N LEU A 109 -9.94 -4.07 0.77
CA LEU A 109 -8.75 -3.52 0.12
C LEU A 109 -9.03 -2.25 -0.70
N GLY A 110 -10.29 -2.00 -1.08
CA GLY A 110 -10.60 -0.87 -1.94
C GLY A 110 -9.80 -0.93 -3.24
N ASP A 111 -9.17 0.17 -3.62
CA ASP A 111 -8.41 0.26 -4.87
C ASP A 111 -7.18 -0.65 -4.91
N ALA A 112 -6.71 -1.14 -3.78
CA ALA A 112 -5.57 -2.05 -3.74
C ALA A 112 -5.85 -3.38 -4.44
N VAL A 113 -7.12 -3.73 -4.63
CA VAL A 113 -7.54 -4.89 -5.43
C VAL A 113 -7.07 -4.80 -6.88
N ALA A 114 -6.77 -3.58 -7.37
CA ALA A 114 -6.28 -3.38 -8.73
C ALA A 114 -4.99 -4.15 -9.04
N PHE A 115 -4.25 -4.55 -8.01
CA PHE A 115 -2.99 -5.27 -8.17
C PHE A 115 -3.15 -6.79 -8.21
N ILE A 116 -4.38 -7.30 -8.17
CA ILE A 116 -4.67 -8.74 -8.12
C ILE A 116 -4.05 -9.52 -9.29
N ASN A 117 -3.98 -8.91 -10.47
CA ASN A 117 -3.47 -9.56 -11.68
C ASN A 117 -2.02 -9.21 -12.00
N ILE A 118 -1.36 -8.42 -11.17
CA ILE A 118 0.04 -8.09 -11.37
C ILE A 118 0.89 -9.27 -10.92
N GLN A 119 1.68 -9.82 -11.85
CA GLN A 119 2.59 -10.92 -11.55
C GLN A 119 3.94 -10.35 -11.11
N ASN A 120 4.69 -11.12 -10.35
CA ASN A 120 6.02 -10.73 -9.86
C ASN A 120 6.01 -9.52 -8.93
N MET A 121 4.98 -9.44 -8.09
CA MET A 121 4.84 -8.38 -7.10
C MET A 121 5.33 -8.73 -5.68
N PRO A 122 6.05 -9.84 -5.40
CA PRO A 122 6.48 -10.13 -4.03
C PRO A 122 7.28 -8.99 -3.41
N GLN A 123 7.89 -8.19 -4.26
CA GLN A 123 8.76 -7.09 -3.85
C GLN A 123 7.96 -5.89 -3.33
N SER A 124 6.80 -5.63 -3.92
CA SER A 124 5.92 -4.56 -3.45
C SER A 124 5.21 -4.92 -2.15
N CYS A 125 5.22 -6.19 -1.77
CA CYS A 125 4.68 -6.64 -0.50
C CYS A 125 5.48 -6.16 0.71
N LEU A 126 6.72 -5.71 0.52
CA LEU A 126 7.56 -5.28 1.64
C LEU A 126 6.93 -4.14 2.44
N LEU A 127 6.32 -3.16 1.78
CA LEU A 127 5.66 -2.06 2.48
C LEU A 127 4.41 -2.53 3.22
N TYR A 128 3.64 -3.42 2.62
CA TYR A 128 2.48 -3.99 3.29
C TYR A 128 2.90 -4.88 4.46
N THR A 129 4.06 -5.53 4.36
CA THR A 129 4.64 -6.28 5.48
C THR A 129 5.01 -5.34 6.62
N SER A 130 5.57 -4.18 6.30
CA SER A 130 5.87 -3.15 7.29
C SER A 130 4.61 -2.67 8.00
N LEU A 131 3.50 -2.48 7.24
CA LEU A 131 2.21 -2.13 7.82
C LEU A 131 1.72 -3.19 8.82
N SER A 132 1.92 -4.47 8.53
CA SER A 132 1.49 -5.55 9.42
C SER A 132 2.22 -5.52 10.76
N GLY A 133 3.33 -4.81 10.85
CA GLY A 133 4.08 -4.61 12.09
C GLY A 133 3.57 -3.49 13.00
N LEU A 134 2.60 -2.70 12.55
CA LEU A 134 2.14 -1.51 13.29
C LEU A 134 1.54 -1.81 14.65
N ALA A 135 1.04 -3.01 14.85
CA ALA A 135 0.38 -3.39 16.11
C ALA A 135 1.35 -3.92 17.17
N ARG A 136 2.64 -3.83 16.92
CA ARG A 136 3.66 -4.27 17.89
C ARG A 136 3.83 -3.28 19.01
#